data_2450bfc78dbbb5a867f207d8a95c3dda
#
_entry.id   2450bfc78dbbb5a867f207d8a95c3dda
#
_cell.length_a   1.000
_cell.length_b   1.000
_cell.length_c   1.000
_cell.angle_alpha   90.00
_cell.angle_beta   90.00
_cell.angle_gamma   90.00
#
_symmetry.space_group_name_H-M   'P 1'
#
loop_
_entity.id
_entity.type
_entity.pdbx_description
1 polymer ?
#
loop_
_entity_poly.entity_id
_entity_poly.type
_entity_poly.pdbx_seq_one_letter_code
_entity_poly.pdbx_strand_id
1 'polypeptide(L)'
;DNPNQVQRVHTQCDLSLGKILGTPTSNLDSMPRTLTAAVHSDLTIKKSRFIGCVQPVADRAVAQEIVAALRAEHPGAVHVCWALLAGGQSAAVDDSEPSGTAGRPMFEVLRHQDLDGVLATVVRYFGGIKLGAGGLVRAYTDAVAQALLGADTVPLQRMQTLLCAVPY
;
A
#
# COMPACT_ATOMS: atom_id res chain seq x y z
N ASP A 1 28.02 28.21 24.77
CA ASP A 1 27.64 27.48 23.55
C ASP A 1 28.87 27.08 22.78
N ASN A 2 29.35 25.91 23.09
CA ASN A 2 30.55 25.37 22.45
C ASN A 2 30.12 24.40 21.35
N PRO A 3 30.26 24.75 20.07
CA PRO A 3 29.84 23.89 18.95
C PRO A 3 30.54 22.52 18.95
N ASN A 4 31.64 22.38 19.69
CA ASN A 4 32.35 21.11 19.83
C ASN A 4 31.60 20.08 20.71
N GLN A 5 30.72 20.52 21.60
CA GLN A 5 29.93 19.59 22.41
C GLN A 5 28.80 18.94 21.65
N VAL A 6 28.20 19.67 20.71
CA VAL A 6 27.10 19.13 19.86
C VAL A 6 27.64 18.06 18.92
N GLN A 7 28.83 18.27 18.36
CA GLN A 7 29.48 17.26 17.50
C GLN A 7 29.87 15.98 18.25
N ARG A 8 30.28 16.11 19.51
CA ARG A 8 30.63 14.93 20.32
C ARG A 8 29.45 14.07 20.68
N VAL A 9 28.33 14.69 20.97
CA VAL A 9 27.07 13.96 21.28
C VAL A 9 26.53 13.23 20.03
N HIS A 10 26.66 13.88 18.87
CA HIS A 10 26.20 13.29 17.62
C HIS A 10 27.06 12.08 17.21
N THR A 11 28.38 12.21 17.36
CA THR A 11 29.33 11.13 17.05
C THR A 11 29.16 9.96 18.01
N GLN A 12 28.80 10.25 19.27
CA GLN A 12 28.65 9.20 20.28
C GLN A 12 27.34 8.44 20.14
N CYS A 13 26.28 9.11 19.67
CA CYS A 13 25.01 8.44 19.32
C CYS A 13 25.17 7.54 18.10
N ASP A 14 25.88 7.98 17.09
CA ASP A 14 26.11 7.19 15.88
C ASP A 14 26.94 5.94 16.14
N LEU A 15 27.97 6.05 16.99
CA LEU A 15 28.82 4.93 17.35
C LEU A 15 28.14 3.91 18.27
N SER A 16 27.25 4.39 19.15
CA SER A 16 26.50 3.48 20.01
C SER A 16 25.38 2.76 19.26
N LEU A 17 24.71 3.45 18.33
CA LEU A 17 23.73 2.83 17.43
C LEU A 17 24.37 1.80 16.50
N GLY A 18 25.55 2.06 15.99
CA GLY A 18 26.27 1.12 15.15
C GLY A 18 26.75 -0.14 15.89
N LYS A 19 26.98 -0.04 17.19
CA LYS A 19 27.40 -1.18 18.03
C LYS A 19 26.20 -2.01 18.55
N ILE A 20 25.06 -1.36 18.80
CA ILE A 20 23.85 -2.02 19.27
C ILE A 20 23.14 -2.74 18.13
N LEU A 21 23.23 -2.19 16.93
CA LEU A 21 22.69 -2.78 15.72
C LEU A 21 23.69 -3.72 15.04
N GLY A 22 24.39 -4.55 15.81
CA GLY A 22 25.46 -5.44 15.34
C GLY A 22 25.09 -6.41 14.21
N THR A 23 23.87 -6.34 13.71
CA THR A 23 23.41 -6.99 12.48
C THR A 23 22.41 -6.10 11.75
N PRO A 24 22.83 -4.93 11.23
CA PRO A 24 21.89 -4.03 10.58
C PRO A 24 21.40 -4.52 9.22
N THR A 25 22.07 -5.48 8.62
CA THR A 25 21.73 -5.99 7.29
C THR A 25 20.41 -6.76 7.25
N SER A 26 20.01 -7.42 8.33
CA SER A 26 18.76 -8.17 8.37
C SER A 26 17.52 -7.27 8.51
N ASN A 27 17.66 -6.09 9.10
CA ASN A 27 16.54 -5.16 9.30
C ASN A 27 16.25 -4.28 8.09
N LEU A 28 17.20 -4.08 7.19
CA LEU A 28 17.01 -3.33 5.94
C LEU A 28 16.17 -4.13 4.94
N ASP A 29 16.30 -5.45 4.92
CA ASP A 29 15.50 -6.33 4.07
C ASP A 29 14.06 -6.50 4.58
N SER A 30 13.80 -6.20 5.85
CA SER A 30 12.48 -6.27 6.46
C SER A 30 11.74 -4.93 6.51
N MET A 31 12.33 -3.85 6.01
CA MET A 31 11.67 -2.56 5.95
C MET A 31 10.53 -2.58 4.93
N PRO A 32 9.34 -2.04 5.30
CA PRO A 32 8.25 -1.92 4.34
C PRO A 32 8.68 -1.03 3.17
N ARG A 33 8.17 -1.36 1.99
CA ARG A 33 8.43 -0.61 0.76
C ARG A 33 7.16 0.08 0.31
N THR A 34 7.30 1.20 -0.38
CA THR A 34 6.18 1.90 -1.01
C THR A 34 6.42 2.06 -2.50
N LEU A 35 5.37 2.44 -3.22
CA LEU A 35 5.46 2.71 -4.65
C LEU A 35 5.97 4.13 -4.90
N THR A 36 6.68 4.31 -6.01
CA THR A 36 7.11 5.64 -6.49
C THR A 36 6.02 6.33 -7.30
N ALA A 37 5.12 5.55 -7.93
CA ALA A 37 4.05 6.06 -8.78
C ALA A 37 2.91 5.06 -8.82
N ALA A 38 1.76 5.50 -9.32
CA ALA A 38 0.61 4.63 -9.56
C ALA A 38 0.93 3.60 -10.64
N VAL A 39 0.50 2.37 -10.45
CA VAL A 39 0.59 1.27 -11.41
C VAL A 39 -0.79 0.72 -11.70
N HIS A 40 -1.00 0.22 -12.91
CA HIS A 40 -2.31 -0.16 -13.40
C HIS A 40 -2.33 -1.56 -14.00
N SER A 41 -3.50 -2.17 -14.00
CA SER A 41 -3.79 -3.39 -14.74
C SER A 41 -5.21 -3.31 -15.34
N ASP A 42 -5.44 -4.10 -16.37
CA ASP A 42 -6.75 -4.22 -17.00
C ASP A 42 -6.92 -5.67 -17.44
N LEU A 43 -7.81 -6.39 -16.75
CA LEU A 43 -8.07 -7.79 -16.98
C LEU A 43 -9.51 -8.00 -17.39
N THR A 44 -9.72 -8.92 -18.33
CA THR A 44 -11.06 -9.42 -18.66
C THR A 44 -11.11 -10.91 -18.34
N ILE A 45 -12.01 -11.30 -17.44
CA ILE A 45 -12.21 -12.66 -17.00
C ILE A 45 -13.70 -12.98 -17.11
N LYS A 46 -14.06 -13.99 -17.90
CA LYS A 46 -15.46 -14.37 -18.14
C LYS A 46 -16.35 -13.17 -18.48
N LYS A 47 -15.88 -12.32 -19.40
CA LYS A 47 -16.52 -11.08 -19.84
C LYS A 47 -16.64 -9.98 -18.80
N SER A 48 -16.28 -10.20 -17.54
CA SER A 48 -16.13 -9.14 -16.55
C SER A 48 -14.80 -8.44 -16.71
N ARG A 49 -14.81 -7.12 -16.63
CA ARG A 49 -13.61 -6.30 -16.71
C ARG A 49 -13.20 -5.85 -15.32
N PHE A 50 -11.92 -6.02 -15.02
CA PHE A 50 -11.31 -5.63 -13.74
C PHE A 50 -10.20 -4.62 -14.02
N ILE A 51 -10.42 -3.38 -13.63
CA ILE A 51 -9.44 -2.30 -13.79
C ILE A 51 -8.76 -2.09 -12.44
N GLY A 52 -7.52 -2.56 -12.34
CA GLY A 52 -6.72 -2.47 -11.12
C GLY A 52 -5.80 -1.27 -11.12
N CYS A 53 -5.62 -0.69 -9.94
CA CYS A 53 -4.65 0.37 -9.70
C CYS A 53 -4.07 0.19 -8.30
N VAL A 54 -2.76 0.32 -8.18
CA VAL A 54 -2.09 0.43 -6.89
C VAL A 54 -1.28 1.71 -6.90
N GLN A 55 -1.46 2.54 -5.89
CA GLN A 55 -0.84 3.86 -5.83
C GLN A 55 -0.41 4.22 -4.41
N PRO A 56 0.63 5.06 -4.28
CA PRO A 56 1.03 5.54 -2.97
C PRO A 56 -0.02 6.49 -2.40
N VAL A 57 -0.31 6.34 -1.12
CA VAL A 57 -1.22 7.23 -0.37
C VAL A 57 -0.64 7.52 0.99
N ALA A 58 -0.94 8.70 1.52
CA ALA A 58 -0.47 9.12 2.83
C ALA A 58 -1.29 8.50 3.97
N ASP A 59 -2.63 8.49 3.82
CA ASP A 59 -3.55 8.06 4.86
C ASP A 59 -4.90 7.62 4.29
N ARG A 60 -5.80 7.23 5.21
CA ARG A 60 -7.14 6.76 4.87
C ARG A 60 -8.02 7.85 4.25
N ALA A 61 -7.88 9.10 4.68
CA ALA A 61 -8.70 10.20 4.16
C ALA A 61 -8.42 10.41 2.66
N VAL A 62 -7.15 10.43 2.26
CA VAL A 62 -6.76 10.53 0.85
C VAL A 62 -7.25 9.31 0.06
N ALA A 63 -7.16 8.11 0.64
CA ALA A 63 -7.66 6.89 0.01
C ALA A 63 -9.16 6.96 -0.27
N GLN A 64 -9.95 7.46 0.66
CA GLN A 64 -11.40 7.61 0.49
C GLN A 64 -11.76 8.63 -0.59
N GLU A 65 -10.99 9.71 -0.71
CA GLU A 65 -11.16 10.69 -1.79
C GLU A 65 -10.89 10.07 -3.16
N ILE A 66 -9.85 9.25 -3.27
CA ILE A 66 -9.50 8.54 -4.51
C ILE A 66 -10.61 7.57 -4.89
N VAL A 67 -11.13 6.81 -3.94
CA VAL A 67 -12.24 5.86 -4.18
C VAL A 67 -13.50 6.60 -4.62
N ALA A 68 -13.83 7.73 -4.00
CA ALA A 68 -14.96 8.55 -4.40
C ALA A 68 -14.81 9.08 -5.83
N ALA A 69 -13.61 9.52 -6.20
CA ALA A 69 -13.31 9.95 -7.57
C ALA A 69 -13.47 8.81 -8.58
N LEU A 70 -13.00 7.60 -8.24
CA LEU A 70 -13.18 6.42 -9.10
C LEU A 70 -14.64 6.07 -9.31
N ARG A 71 -15.46 6.14 -8.28
CA ARG A 71 -16.91 5.91 -8.40
C ARG A 71 -17.57 6.93 -9.33
N ALA A 72 -17.11 8.18 -9.28
CA ALA A 72 -17.61 9.23 -10.16
C ALA A 72 -17.15 9.02 -11.62
N GLU A 73 -15.93 8.55 -11.84
CA GLU A 73 -15.39 8.25 -13.17
C GLU A 73 -16.03 7.01 -13.82
N HIS A 74 -16.47 6.06 -13.00
CA HIS A 74 -17.01 4.78 -13.45
C HIS A 74 -18.44 4.55 -12.95
N PRO A 75 -19.42 5.38 -13.39
CA PRO A 75 -20.80 5.24 -12.92
C PRO A 75 -21.46 3.95 -13.38
N GLY A 76 -20.96 3.32 -14.45
CA GLY A 76 -21.43 2.03 -14.95
C GLY A 76 -20.80 0.81 -14.27
N ALA A 77 -19.83 0.99 -13.39
CA ALA A 77 -19.21 -0.12 -12.67
C ALA A 77 -20.14 -0.65 -11.59
N VAL A 78 -20.16 -1.98 -11.45
CA VAL A 78 -20.97 -2.64 -10.42
C VAL A 78 -20.33 -2.53 -9.05
N HIS A 79 -19.00 -2.66 -9.01
CA HIS A 79 -18.24 -2.62 -7.75
C HIS A 79 -16.97 -1.81 -7.91
N VAL A 80 -16.63 -1.07 -6.86
CA VAL A 80 -15.33 -0.43 -6.69
C VAL A 80 -14.75 -0.93 -5.36
N CYS A 81 -13.98 -2.01 -5.44
CA CYS A 81 -13.37 -2.64 -4.26
C CYS A 81 -11.99 -2.04 -4.01
N TRP A 82 -11.59 -1.98 -2.75
CA TRP A 82 -10.30 -1.40 -2.42
C TRP A 82 -9.69 -1.98 -1.14
N ALA A 83 -8.39 -1.89 -1.06
CA ALA A 83 -7.63 -2.28 0.11
C ALA A 83 -6.59 -1.21 0.44
N LEU A 84 -6.46 -0.88 1.70
CA LEU A 84 -5.56 0.14 2.19
C LEU A 84 -4.56 -0.47 3.17
N LEU A 85 -3.32 -0.05 3.04
CA LEU A 85 -2.27 -0.34 4.00
C LEU A 85 -1.37 0.89 4.07
N ALA A 86 -1.58 1.73 5.07
CA ALA A 86 -0.88 3.00 5.19
C ALA A 86 -0.72 3.41 6.65
N GLY A 87 0.54 3.47 7.13
CA GLY A 87 0.88 4.06 8.41
C GLY A 87 0.19 3.42 9.62
N GLY A 88 0.02 2.11 9.63
CA GLY A 88 -0.70 1.40 10.68
C GLY A 88 -2.22 1.37 10.51
N GLN A 89 -2.74 2.07 9.50
CA GLN A 89 -4.14 1.99 9.11
C GLN A 89 -4.31 0.94 8.01
N SER A 90 -5.34 0.12 8.13
CA SER A 90 -5.66 -0.89 7.14
C SER A 90 -7.17 -0.94 6.89
N ALA A 91 -7.54 -1.29 5.67
CA ALA A 91 -8.92 -1.51 5.30
C ALA A 91 -8.99 -2.49 4.14
N ALA A 92 -10.08 -3.24 4.08
CA ALA A 92 -10.40 -4.12 2.97
C ALA A 92 -11.91 -4.02 2.74
N VAL A 93 -12.33 -3.53 1.57
CA VAL A 93 -13.72 -3.21 1.27
C VAL A 93 -14.17 -3.98 0.03
N ASP A 94 -15.20 -4.80 0.19
CA ASP A 94 -15.75 -5.65 -0.87
C ASP A 94 -16.77 -4.92 -1.77
N ASP A 95 -17.29 -3.81 -1.35
CA ASP A 95 -18.28 -2.99 -2.10
C ASP A 95 -19.40 -3.83 -2.74
N SER A 96 -20.13 -4.56 -1.92
CA SER A 96 -21.24 -5.44 -2.32
C SER A 96 -20.84 -6.73 -3.05
N GLU A 97 -19.57 -7.01 -3.26
CA GLU A 97 -19.14 -8.36 -3.60
C GLU A 97 -19.34 -9.29 -2.39
N PRO A 98 -19.43 -10.61 -2.59
CA PRO A 98 -19.52 -11.53 -1.46
C PRO A 98 -18.37 -11.32 -0.46
N SER A 99 -18.69 -11.42 0.82
CA SER A 99 -17.75 -11.12 1.90
C SER A 99 -16.43 -11.89 1.76
N GLY A 100 -15.33 -11.17 1.81
CA GLY A 100 -13.98 -11.74 1.75
C GLY A 100 -13.49 -12.13 0.36
N THR A 101 -14.24 -11.81 -0.70
CA THR A 101 -13.86 -12.21 -2.07
C THR A 101 -13.13 -11.14 -2.87
N ALA A 102 -13.11 -9.91 -2.42
CA ALA A 102 -12.51 -8.79 -3.13
C ALA A 102 -11.46 -8.04 -2.30
N GLY A 103 -11.88 -7.31 -1.28
CA GLY A 103 -10.99 -6.45 -0.51
C GLY A 103 -9.89 -7.22 0.21
N ARG A 104 -10.22 -8.36 0.82
CA ARG A 104 -9.24 -9.18 1.54
C ARG A 104 -8.18 -9.79 0.63
N PRO A 105 -8.50 -10.41 -0.51
CA PRO A 105 -7.49 -10.88 -1.45
C PRO A 105 -6.56 -9.78 -1.94
N MET A 106 -7.09 -8.59 -2.21
CA MET A 106 -6.29 -7.43 -2.59
C MET A 106 -5.34 -7.01 -1.48
N PHE A 107 -5.83 -6.95 -0.24
CA PHE A 107 -5.05 -6.63 0.94
C PHE A 107 -3.89 -7.63 1.16
N GLU A 108 -4.17 -8.93 0.99
CA GLU A 108 -3.14 -9.97 1.16
C GLU A 108 -2.01 -9.84 0.12
N VAL A 109 -2.30 -9.43 -1.11
CA VAL A 109 -1.26 -9.15 -2.11
C VAL A 109 -0.34 -8.03 -1.64
N LEU A 110 -0.90 -6.93 -1.12
CA LEU A 110 -0.11 -5.82 -0.61
C LEU A 110 0.77 -6.26 0.56
N ARG A 111 0.23 -7.04 1.45
CA ARG A 111 0.94 -7.56 2.63
C ARG A 111 2.08 -8.51 2.23
N HIS A 112 1.84 -9.42 1.30
CA HIS A 112 2.85 -10.38 0.81
C HIS A 112 4.00 -9.68 0.06
N GLN A 113 3.74 -8.53 -0.54
CA GLN A 113 4.76 -7.72 -1.21
C GLN A 113 5.50 -6.78 -0.26
N ASP A 114 5.23 -6.85 1.04
CA ASP A 114 5.80 -5.95 2.06
C ASP A 114 5.61 -4.47 1.74
N LEU A 115 4.45 -4.13 1.17
CA LEU A 115 4.11 -2.75 0.83
C LEU A 115 3.42 -2.05 2.00
N ASP A 116 3.69 -0.76 2.14
CA ASP A 116 3.01 0.15 3.05
C ASP A 116 2.86 1.52 2.38
N GLY A 117 1.96 2.34 2.87
CA GLY A 117 1.66 3.62 2.25
C GLY A 117 1.03 3.46 0.87
N VAL A 118 0.18 2.46 0.66
CA VAL A 118 -0.41 2.14 -0.64
C VAL A 118 -1.91 1.90 -0.54
N LEU A 119 -2.60 2.23 -1.64
CA LEU A 119 -4.00 1.93 -1.87
C LEU A 119 -4.11 1.08 -3.13
N ALA A 120 -4.75 -0.08 -3.02
CA ALA A 120 -5.15 -0.90 -4.17
C ALA A 120 -6.63 -0.68 -4.43
N THR A 121 -7.00 -0.41 -5.68
CA THR A 121 -8.39 -0.27 -6.12
C THR A 121 -8.64 -1.17 -7.32
N VAL A 122 -9.81 -1.77 -7.38
CA VAL A 122 -10.25 -2.53 -8.55
C VAL A 122 -11.67 -2.11 -8.88
N VAL A 123 -11.86 -1.60 -10.09
CA VAL A 123 -13.16 -1.26 -10.65
C VAL A 123 -13.65 -2.43 -11.50
N ARG A 124 -14.81 -2.98 -11.17
CA ARG A 124 -15.37 -4.12 -11.88
C ARG A 124 -16.59 -3.74 -12.70
N TYR A 125 -16.57 -4.14 -13.98
CA TYR A 125 -17.73 -4.15 -14.85
C TYR A 125 -18.21 -5.59 -15.05
N PHE A 126 -19.45 -5.87 -14.71
CA PHE A 126 -20.03 -7.20 -14.83
C PHE A 126 -20.30 -7.56 -16.29
N GLY A 127 -19.87 -8.75 -16.72
CA GLY A 127 -20.00 -9.20 -18.10
C GLY A 127 -21.13 -10.23 -18.33
N GLY A 128 -22.00 -10.44 -17.35
CA GLY A 128 -23.13 -11.37 -17.48
C GLY A 128 -22.84 -12.80 -17.05
N ILE A 129 -21.59 -13.14 -16.72
CA ILE A 129 -21.19 -14.48 -16.28
C ILE A 129 -20.70 -14.41 -14.83
N LYS A 130 -21.28 -15.22 -13.95
CA LYS A 130 -20.86 -15.31 -12.56
C LYS A 130 -19.53 -16.05 -12.45
N LEU A 131 -18.59 -15.48 -11.69
CA LEU A 131 -17.30 -16.10 -11.47
C LEU A 131 -17.29 -17.10 -10.32
N GLY A 132 -18.22 -16.97 -9.38
CA GLY A 132 -18.20 -17.70 -8.12
C GLY A 132 -17.17 -17.13 -7.13
N ALA A 133 -17.23 -17.55 -5.87
CA ALA A 133 -16.36 -17.01 -4.82
C ALA A 133 -14.87 -17.25 -5.11
N GLY A 134 -14.49 -18.45 -5.50
CA GLY A 134 -13.10 -18.76 -5.86
C GLY A 134 -12.60 -18.00 -7.08
N GLY A 135 -13.46 -17.81 -8.09
CA GLY A 135 -13.14 -17.03 -9.27
C GLY A 135 -12.96 -15.55 -8.97
N LEU A 136 -13.77 -14.99 -8.05
CA LEU A 136 -13.63 -13.61 -7.61
C LEU A 136 -12.34 -13.37 -6.85
N VAL A 137 -12.02 -14.23 -5.89
CA VAL A 137 -10.77 -14.15 -5.14
C VAL A 137 -9.58 -14.13 -6.09
N ARG A 138 -9.56 -15.03 -7.06
CA ARG A 138 -8.47 -15.08 -8.05
C ARG A 138 -8.43 -13.83 -8.93
N ALA A 139 -9.57 -13.34 -9.38
CA ALA A 139 -9.64 -12.16 -10.24
C ALA A 139 -9.11 -10.91 -9.55
N TYR A 140 -9.54 -10.66 -8.31
CA TYR A 140 -9.06 -9.50 -7.54
C TYR A 140 -7.60 -9.63 -7.15
N THR A 141 -7.14 -10.83 -6.78
CA THR A 141 -5.73 -11.10 -6.54
C THR A 141 -4.89 -10.81 -7.78
N ASP A 142 -5.29 -11.34 -8.93
CA ASP A 142 -4.57 -11.16 -10.18
C ASP A 142 -4.54 -9.70 -10.64
N ALA A 143 -5.64 -8.97 -10.46
CA ALA A 143 -5.71 -7.56 -10.83
C ALA A 143 -4.66 -6.73 -10.09
N VAL A 144 -4.52 -6.93 -8.79
CA VAL A 144 -3.51 -6.24 -7.98
C VAL A 144 -2.10 -6.76 -8.27
N ALA A 145 -1.91 -8.07 -8.35
CA ALA A 145 -0.61 -8.67 -8.62
C ALA A 145 -0.05 -8.25 -9.98
N GLN A 146 -0.89 -8.21 -11.01
CA GLN A 146 -0.44 -7.78 -12.34
C GLN A 146 -0.12 -6.29 -12.41
N ALA A 147 -0.87 -5.45 -11.69
CA ALA A 147 -0.52 -4.04 -11.57
C ALA A 147 0.88 -3.86 -10.96
N LEU A 148 1.25 -4.71 -10.01
CA LEU A 148 2.53 -4.63 -9.31
C LEU A 148 3.73 -5.22 -10.08
N LEU A 149 3.51 -5.97 -11.16
CA LEU A 149 4.60 -6.62 -11.91
C LEU A 149 5.65 -5.64 -12.45
N GLY A 150 5.24 -4.44 -12.85
CA GLY A 150 6.15 -3.41 -13.35
C GLY A 150 6.42 -2.28 -12.36
N ALA A 151 6.09 -2.48 -11.09
CA ALA A 151 6.16 -1.42 -10.10
C ALA A 151 7.59 -1.18 -9.60
N ASP A 152 7.99 0.08 -9.56
CA ASP A 152 9.18 0.50 -8.86
C ASP A 152 8.85 0.76 -7.40
N THR A 153 9.58 0.13 -6.50
CA THR A 153 9.39 0.28 -5.07
C THR A 153 10.62 0.90 -4.42
N VAL A 154 10.39 1.68 -3.38
CA VAL A 154 11.45 2.29 -2.58
C VAL A 154 11.19 1.99 -1.10
N PRO A 155 12.26 1.92 -0.27
CA PRO A 155 12.06 1.78 1.17
C PRO A 155 11.23 2.94 1.71
N LEU A 156 10.23 2.62 2.54
CA LEU A 156 9.42 3.62 3.21
C LEU A 156 10.22 4.19 4.37
N GLN A 157 10.72 5.42 4.21
CA GLN A 157 11.37 6.14 5.29
C GLN A 157 10.30 6.80 6.15
N ARG A 158 10.12 6.28 7.37
CA ARG A 158 9.33 6.98 8.37
C ARG A 158 10.18 8.13 8.91
N MET A 159 9.91 9.34 8.45
CA MET A 159 10.46 10.53 9.09
C MET A 159 9.75 10.71 10.42
N GLN A 160 10.38 10.27 11.51
CA GLN A 160 10.01 10.71 12.83
C GLN A 160 10.61 12.09 13.05
N THR A 161 9.77 13.10 13.09
CA THR A 161 10.19 14.42 13.56
C THR A 161 10.38 14.31 15.08
N LEU A 162 11.61 14.05 15.49
CA LEU A 162 12.00 14.22 16.87
C LEU A 162 12.08 15.72 17.15
N LEU A 163 11.04 16.24 17.80
CA LEU A 163 11.13 17.55 18.44
C LEU A 163 12.10 17.43 19.62
N CYS A 164 13.37 17.61 19.35
CA CYS A 164 14.33 17.85 20.40
C CYS A 164 14.11 19.24 20.96
N ALA A 165 13.36 19.33 22.04
CA ALA A 165 13.38 20.53 22.87
C ALA A 165 14.79 20.62 23.46
N VAL A 166 15.60 21.53 22.98
CA VAL A 166 16.89 21.82 23.58
C VAL A 166 16.61 22.77 24.74
N PRO A 167 16.81 22.35 26.01
CA PRO A 167 16.72 23.30 27.11
C PRO A 167 17.87 24.30 27.01
N TYR A 168 17.54 25.53 27.19
CA TYR A 168 18.50 26.62 27.25
C TYR A 168 19.46 26.46 28.45
#